data_3298ee729fdb838763884f795c1ff485
#
_entry.id   3298ee729fdb838763884f795c1ff485
#
_cell.length_a   1.000
_cell.length_b   1.000
_cell.length_c   1.000
_cell.angle_alpha   90.00
_cell.angle_beta   90.00
_cell.angle_gamma   90.00
#
_symmetry.space_group_name_H-M   'P 1'
#
loop_
_entity.id
_entity.type
_entity.pdbx_description
1 polymer ?
#
loop_
_entity_poly.entity_id
_entity_poly.type
_entity_poly.pdbx_seq_one_letter_code
_entity_poly.pdbx_strand_id
1 'polypeptide(L)'
;VDLKNPSNRIQEEVRLPSGRGKPVRIAMFAGGEMSAKARAAGLDVIDPMTIEDLGGNRQQARKMANRYDFFLSEIPHMGTVGRFLGVVLGPRGKMPRPVPPNVDPAMIANGLKDTAVVRSRDKITFHTALGSREQGLDDLTLNAMAIWNRVMGRLERGTGNIRSCYVKTSMGPSYKVEVIT
;
A
#
# COMPACT_ATOMS: atom_id res chain seq x y z
N VAL A 1 19.57 -1.97 5.15
CA VAL A 1 19.74 -1.07 3.98
C VAL A 1 20.49 0.17 4.41
N ASP A 2 21.51 0.57 3.65
CA ASP A 2 22.25 1.79 3.94
C ASP A 2 21.44 3.02 3.48
N LEU A 3 21.05 3.88 4.44
CA LEU A 3 20.23 5.08 4.19
C LEU A 3 21.05 6.36 4.00
N LYS A 4 22.39 6.29 4.01
CA LYS A 4 23.24 7.46 3.76
C LYS A 4 22.94 8.07 2.39
N ASN A 5 22.65 7.23 1.41
CA ASN A 5 22.20 7.66 0.09
C ASN A 5 20.67 7.68 0.03
N PRO A 6 20.04 8.82 -0.29
CA PRO A 6 18.60 8.93 -0.47
C PRO A 6 18.04 7.98 -1.54
N SER A 7 18.85 7.62 -2.55
CA SER A 7 18.50 6.66 -3.61
C SER A 7 18.19 5.26 -3.07
N ASN A 8 18.76 4.87 -1.94
CA ASN A 8 18.50 3.58 -1.28
C ASN A 8 17.18 3.55 -0.50
N ARG A 9 16.45 4.65 -0.43
CA ARG A 9 15.11 4.66 0.16
C ARG A 9 14.14 3.93 -0.74
N ILE A 10 13.61 2.82 -0.23
CA ILE A 10 12.65 2.01 -0.96
C ILE A 10 11.25 2.55 -0.70
N GLN A 11 10.53 2.86 -1.78
CA GLN A 11 9.11 3.13 -1.77
C GLN A 11 8.53 2.57 -3.07
N GLU A 12 8.26 1.28 -3.04
CA GLU A 12 7.83 0.54 -4.21
C GLU A 12 6.53 -0.21 -3.93
N GLU A 13 5.77 -0.39 -4.98
CA GLU A 13 4.57 -1.20 -4.98
C GLU A 13 4.82 -2.41 -5.84
N VAL A 14 4.59 -3.56 -5.25
CA VAL A 14 4.86 -4.85 -5.89
C VAL A 14 3.54 -5.57 -6.08
N ARG A 15 3.23 -5.90 -7.32
CA ARG A 15 2.10 -6.78 -7.59
C ARG A 15 2.52 -8.22 -7.26
N LEU A 16 1.74 -8.85 -6.40
CA LEU A 16 1.95 -10.23 -5.98
C LEU A 16 1.30 -11.18 -6.98
N PRO A 17 2.03 -12.11 -7.58
CA PRO A 17 1.47 -13.05 -8.57
C PRO A 17 0.31 -13.89 -8.04
N SER A 18 0.45 -14.39 -6.80
CA SER A 18 -0.57 -15.22 -6.15
C SER A 18 -1.50 -14.42 -5.23
N GLY A 19 -1.50 -13.09 -5.38
CA GLY A 19 -2.33 -12.20 -4.57
C GLY A 19 -1.86 -12.10 -3.11
N ARG A 20 -2.58 -11.30 -2.32
CA ARG A 20 -2.23 -10.98 -0.92
C ARG A 20 -2.82 -11.98 0.09
N GLY A 21 -3.75 -12.83 -0.33
CA GLY A 21 -4.41 -13.83 0.53
C GLY A 21 -5.36 -13.23 1.59
N LYS A 22 -5.54 -11.90 1.60
CA LYS A 22 -6.50 -11.20 2.47
C LYS A 22 -7.26 -10.16 1.67
N PRO A 23 -8.56 -9.97 1.95
CA PRO A 23 -9.35 -8.93 1.32
C PRO A 23 -8.76 -7.55 1.66
N VAL A 24 -8.52 -6.76 0.63
CA VAL A 24 -8.00 -5.39 0.74
C VAL A 24 -9.20 -4.44 0.77
N ARG A 25 -9.25 -3.57 1.77
CA ARG A 25 -10.29 -2.56 1.89
C ARG A 25 -9.82 -1.26 1.25
N ILE A 26 -10.57 -0.83 0.25
CA ILE A 26 -10.26 0.37 -0.54
C ILE A 26 -11.41 1.35 -0.35
N ALA A 27 -11.08 2.60 -0.01
CA ALA A 27 -12.03 3.69 0.01
C ALA A 27 -11.74 4.69 -1.10
N MET A 28 -12.79 5.30 -1.63
CA MET A 28 -12.67 6.32 -2.66
C MET A 28 -13.34 7.62 -2.22
N PHE A 29 -12.63 8.73 -2.36
CA PHE A 29 -13.19 10.07 -2.26
C PHE A 29 -13.78 10.44 -3.61
N ALA A 30 -15.09 10.40 -3.73
CA ALA A 30 -15.79 10.64 -4.97
C ALA A 30 -17.17 11.27 -4.73
N GLY A 31 -17.56 12.14 -5.65
CA GLY A 31 -18.88 12.75 -5.68
C GLY A 31 -19.70 12.30 -6.90
N GLY A 32 -20.98 12.67 -6.92
CA GLY A 32 -21.85 12.52 -8.07
C GLY A 32 -21.83 11.15 -8.75
N GLU A 33 -21.61 11.14 -10.05
CA GLU A 33 -21.62 9.93 -10.90
C GLU A 33 -20.48 8.95 -10.54
N MET A 34 -19.28 9.48 -10.21
CA MET A 34 -18.15 8.63 -9.82
C MET A 34 -18.41 7.87 -8.51
N SER A 35 -19.18 8.45 -7.60
CA SER A 35 -19.56 7.76 -6.37
C SER A 35 -20.44 6.53 -6.65
N ALA A 36 -21.34 6.65 -7.64
CA ALA A 36 -22.18 5.53 -8.07
C ALA A 36 -21.35 4.41 -8.73
N LYS A 37 -20.41 4.78 -9.60
CA LYS A 37 -19.46 3.83 -10.23
C LYS A 37 -18.58 3.12 -9.19
N ALA A 38 -18.08 3.87 -8.20
CA ALA A 38 -17.25 3.32 -7.14
C ALA A 38 -18.02 2.33 -6.26
N ARG A 39 -19.28 2.64 -5.91
CA ARG A 39 -20.16 1.73 -5.17
C ARG A 39 -20.48 0.46 -5.96
N ALA A 40 -20.76 0.60 -7.26
CA ALA A 40 -20.97 -0.55 -8.15
C ALA A 40 -19.72 -1.45 -8.23
N ALA A 41 -18.52 -0.87 -8.13
CA ALA A 41 -17.25 -1.60 -8.05
C ALA A 41 -16.96 -2.23 -6.66
N GLY A 42 -17.87 -2.09 -5.70
CA GLY A 42 -17.72 -2.62 -4.34
C GLY A 42 -16.72 -1.82 -3.47
N LEU A 43 -16.48 -0.56 -3.79
CA LEU A 43 -15.63 0.33 -3.01
C LEU A 43 -16.45 1.09 -1.98
N ASP A 44 -15.86 1.35 -0.82
CA ASP A 44 -16.43 2.25 0.17
C ASP A 44 -16.22 3.69 -0.31
N VAL A 45 -17.31 4.45 -0.43
CA VAL A 45 -17.26 5.84 -0.88
C VAL A 45 -17.31 6.79 0.32
N ILE A 46 -16.41 7.75 0.31
CA ILE A 46 -16.34 8.85 1.27
C ILE A 46 -16.74 10.12 0.53
N ASP A 47 -17.75 10.81 1.04
CA ASP A 47 -18.23 12.06 0.46
C ASP A 47 -17.14 13.16 0.59
N PRO A 48 -16.80 13.86 -0.50
CA PRO A 48 -15.85 14.96 -0.46
C PRO A 48 -16.21 16.07 0.52
N MET A 49 -17.50 16.30 0.80
CA MET A 49 -17.94 17.30 1.78
C MET A 49 -17.53 16.96 3.22
N THR A 50 -17.34 15.70 3.53
CA THR A 50 -16.90 15.24 4.87
C THR A 50 -15.38 15.35 5.08
N ILE A 51 -14.60 15.69 4.05
CA ILE A 51 -13.13 15.73 4.14
C ILE A 51 -12.67 16.82 5.12
N GLU A 52 -13.31 17.98 5.13
CA GLU A 52 -12.98 19.09 6.02
C GLU A 52 -13.27 18.74 7.48
N ASP A 53 -14.42 18.14 7.76
CA ASP A 53 -14.81 17.69 9.10
C ASP A 53 -13.85 16.61 9.61
N LEU A 54 -13.49 15.65 8.74
CA LEU A 54 -12.50 14.62 9.05
C LEU A 54 -11.12 15.21 9.32
N GLY A 55 -10.73 16.25 8.59
CA GLY A 55 -9.48 16.99 8.78
C GLY A 55 -9.45 17.71 10.13
N GLY A 56 -10.56 18.28 10.56
CA GLY A 56 -10.74 18.91 11.87
C GLY A 56 -10.66 17.91 13.03
N ASN A 57 -11.12 16.67 12.82
CA ASN A 57 -11.11 15.63 13.84
C ASN A 57 -10.03 14.57 13.55
N ARG A 58 -8.81 14.82 14.05
CA ARG A 58 -7.66 13.91 13.87
C ARG A 58 -7.91 12.48 14.36
N GLN A 59 -8.77 12.29 15.37
CA GLN A 59 -9.07 10.95 15.90
C GLN A 59 -9.91 10.16 14.90
N GLN A 60 -10.93 10.77 14.31
CA GLN A 60 -11.76 10.14 13.27
C GLN A 60 -10.95 9.87 12.01
N ALA A 61 -10.11 10.83 11.57
CA ALA A 61 -9.22 10.64 10.44
C ALA A 61 -8.25 9.45 10.64
N ARG A 62 -7.70 9.28 11.85
CA ARG A 62 -6.85 8.11 12.19
C ARG A 62 -7.63 6.80 12.18
N LYS A 63 -8.85 6.77 12.71
CA LYS A 63 -9.71 5.58 12.66
C LYS A 63 -10.02 5.19 11.22
N MET A 64 -10.38 6.16 10.38
CA MET A 64 -10.60 5.95 8.94
C MET A 64 -9.34 5.42 8.26
N ALA A 65 -8.18 6.06 8.48
CA ALA A 65 -6.91 5.65 7.89
C ALA A 65 -6.46 4.23 8.30
N ASN A 66 -6.88 3.76 9.49
CA ASN A 66 -6.59 2.41 9.94
C ASN A 66 -7.59 1.38 9.39
N ARG A 67 -8.80 1.81 9.01
CA ARG A 67 -9.84 0.93 8.48
C ARG A 67 -9.55 0.46 7.07
N TYR A 68 -8.96 1.34 6.24
CA TYR A 68 -8.70 1.07 4.82
C TYR A 68 -7.22 0.88 4.53
N ASP A 69 -6.92 0.02 3.57
CA ASP A 69 -5.55 -0.26 3.12
C ASP A 69 -5.10 0.75 2.07
N PHE A 70 -5.96 1.09 1.14
CA PHE A 70 -5.70 2.06 0.07
C PHE A 70 -6.84 3.07 -0.04
N PHE A 71 -6.48 4.24 -0.57
CA PHE A 71 -7.40 5.31 -0.88
C PHE A 71 -7.28 5.68 -2.36
N LEU A 72 -8.42 5.94 -2.96
CA LEU A 72 -8.55 6.53 -4.28
C LEU A 72 -9.21 7.91 -4.14
N SER A 73 -8.98 8.82 -5.05
CA SER A 73 -9.66 10.11 -5.08
C SER A 73 -9.81 10.60 -6.50
N GLU A 74 -10.92 11.22 -6.79
CA GLU A 74 -11.04 12.03 -8.01
C GLU A 74 -10.00 13.14 -8.01
N ILE A 75 -9.51 13.50 -9.19
CA ILE A 75 -8.48 14.53 -9.39
C ILE A 75 -8.87 15.86 -8.73
N PRO A 76 -10.10 16.39 -8.89
CA PRO A 76 -10.51 17.65 -8.28
C PRO A 76 -10.39 17.67 -6.74
N HIS A 77 -10.64 16.55 -6.10
CA HIS A 77 -10.63 16.42 -4.64
C HIS A 77 -9.24 16.15 -4.04
N MET A 78 -8.24 15.83 -4.86
CA MET A 78 -6.88 15.51 -4.41
C MET A 78 -6.25 16.65 -3.59
N GLY A 79 -6.44 17.90 -4.02
CA GLY A 79 -5.94 19.08 -3.30
C GLY A 79 -6.53 19.21 -1.91
N THR A 80 -7.85 19.05 -1.80
CA THR A 80 -8.58 19.09 -0.52
C THR A 80 -8.14 17.95 0.41
N VAL A 81 -8.07 16.72 -0.10
CA VAL A 81 -7.57 15.57 0.69
C VAL A 81 -6.14 15.79 1.14
N GLY A 82 -5.26 16.30 0.26
CA GLY A 82 -3.88 16.62 0.62
C GLY A 82 -3.77 17.65 1.75
N ARG A 83 -4.57 18.71 1.69
CA ARG A 83 -4.58 19.79 2.68
C ARG A 83 -5.10 19.33 4.05
N PHE A 84 -6.23 18.66 4.11
CA PHE A 84 -6.90 18.31 5.36
C PHE A 84 -6.48 16.96 5.93
N LEU A 85 -6.27 15.94 5.10
CA LEU A 85 -5.94 14.60 5.53
C LEU A 85 -4.47 14.20 5.31
N GLY A 86 -3.69 15.01 4.62
CA GLY A 86 -2.29 14.73 4.31
C GLY A 86 -1.42 14.46 5.54
N VAL A 87 -1.66 15.19 6.64
CA VAL A 87 -0.96 15.00 7.93
C VAL A 87 -1.21 13.61 8.52
N VAL A 88 -2.36 13.00 8.23
CA VAL A 88 -2.73 11.67 8.75
C VAL A 88 -2.36 10.56 7.76
N LEU A 89 -2.62 10.76 6.48
CA LEU A 89 -2.42 9.75 5.43
C LEU A 89 -0.96 9.67 4.96
N GLY A 90 -0.28 10.83 4.85
CA GLY A 90 1.10 10.92 4.35
C GLY A 90 2.10 10.07 5.16
N PRO A 91 2.20 10.24 6.50
CA PRO A 91 3.09 9.44 7.33
C PRO A 91 2.79 7.94 7.27
N ARG A 92 1.52 7.56 6.99
CA ARG A 92 1.11 6.16 6.85
C ARG A 92 1.40 5.57 5.46
N GLY A 93 1.73 6.43 4.47
CA GLY A 93 1.91 6.02 3.09
C GLY A 93 0.62 5.63 2.39
N LYS A 94 -0.48 6.20 2.85
CA LYS A 94 -1.84 5.94 2.35
C LYS A 94 -2.44 7.16 1.64
N MET A 95 -1.58 7.97 1.01
CA MET A 95 -2.08 9.07 0.18
C MET A 95 -2.96 8.51 -0.94
N PRO A 96 -4.09 9.15 -1.25
CA PRO A 96 -4.97 8.68 -2.29
C PRO A 96 -4.28 8.68 -3.65
N ARG A 97 -4.69 7.74 -4.50
CA ARG A 97 -4.29 7.74 -5.90
C ARG A 97 -5.33 8.46 -6.73
N PRO A 98 -4.89 9.29 -7.69
CA PRO A 98 -5.81 9.98 -8.57
C PRO A 98 -6.52 8.99 -9.50
N VAL A 99 -7.82 9.16 -9.62
CA VAL A 99 -8.65 8.44 -10.59
C VAL A 99 -9.11 9.45 -11.61
N PRO A 100 -8.70 9.33 -12.88
CA PRO A 100 -9.21 10.17 -13.96
C PRO A 100 -10.70 9.86 -14.22
N PRO A 101 -11.49 10.84 -14.69
CA PRO A 101 -12.91 10.67 -14.90
C PRO A 101 -13.25 9.63 -15.99
N ASN A 102 -12.29 9.37 -16.89
CA ASN A 102 -12.46 8.42 -18.00
C ASN A 102 -12.07 6.98 -17.64
N VAL A 103 -11.57 6.74 -16.42
CA VAL A 103 -11.11 5.42 -15.98
C VAL A 103 -12.09 4.84 -14.99
N ASP A 104 -12.44 3.58 -15.16
CA ASP A 104 -13.29 2.88 -14.22
C ASP A 104 -12.53 2.63 -12.91
N PRO A 105 -13.08 3.08 -11.76
CA PRO A 105 -12.49 2.81 -10.44
C PRO A 105 -12.24 1.33 -10.17
N ALA A 106 -13.08 0.44 -10.75
CA ALA A 106 -12.93 -1.00 -10.59
C ALA A 106 -11.60 -1.53 -11.12
N MET A 107 -11.12 -1.01 -12.26
CA MET A 107 -9.84 -1.44 -12.84
C MET A 107 -8.67 -1.12 -11.92
N ILE A 108 -8.65 0.11 -11.39
CA ILE A 108 -7.59 0.55 -10.47
C ILE A 108 -7.67 -0.26 -9.16
N ALA A 109 -8.87 -0.42 -8.62
CA ALA A 109 -9.08 -1.17 -7.40
C ALA A 109 -8.64 -2.63 -7.50
N ASN A 110 -8.95 -3.30 -8.62
CA ASN A 110 -8.52 -4.68 -8.85
C ASN A 110 -7.00 -4.79 -8.92
N GLY A 111 -6.31 -3.84 -9.55
CA GLY A 111 -4.85 -3.78 -9.55
C GLY A 111 -4.25 -3.61 -8.15
N LEU A 112 -4.97 -2.92 -7.23
CA LEU A 112 -4.53 -2.70 -5.86
C LEU A 112 -4.75 -3.89 -4.93
N LYS A 113 -5.71 -4.74 -5.20
CA LYS A 113 -6.03 -5.91 -4.36
C LYS A 113 -4.84 -6.83 -4.19
N ASP A 114 -4.04 -6.99 -5.24
CA ASP A 114 -2.86 -7.88 -5.27
C ASP A 114 -1.55 -7.12 -5.03
N THR A 115 -1.61 -5.86 -4.59
CA THR A 115 -0.42 -5.04 -4.43
C THR A 115 0.06 -5.04 -2.98
N ALA A 116 1.34 -5.34 -2.77
CA ALA A 116 2.06 -5.11 -1.53
C ALA A 116 2.89 -3.83 -1.61
N VAL A 117 2.88 -3.05 -0.53
CA VAL A 117 3.68 -1.83 -0.43
C VAL A 117 4.95 -2.12 0.34
N VAL A 118 6.09 -1.87 -0.28
CA VAL A 118 7.42 -1.97 0.33
C VAL A 118 7.94 -0.56 0.60
N ARG A 119 8.14 -0.22 1.86
CA ARG A 119 8.53 1.14 2.26
C ARG A 119 9.54 1.12 3.40
N SER A 120 10.74 1.63 3.16
CA SER A 120 11.80 1.74 4.19
C SER A 120 11.67 3.01 5.04
N ARG A 121 11.13 4.12 4.47
CA ARG A 121 11.16 5.46 5.10
C ARG A 121 12.59 5.85 5.52
N ASP A 122 12.74 6.22 6.79
CA ASP A 122 14.00 6.60 7.43
C ASP A 122 14.56 5.48 8.32
N LYS A 123 14.04 4.25 8.16
CA LYS A 123 14.48 3.09 8.93
C LYS A 123 15.35 2.15 8.09
N ILE A 124 16.38 1.63 8.71
CA ILE A 124 17.28 0.62 8.12
C ILE A 124 16.54 -0.69 7.83
N THR A 125 15.51 -0.99 8.61
CA THR A 125 14.67 -2.18 8.46
C THR A 125 13.30 -1.81 7.92
N PHE A 126 12.78 -2.63 7.04
CA PHE A 126 11.41 -2.54 6.53
C PHE A 126 10.76 -3.92 6.50
N HIS A 127 9.45 -3.94 6.45
CA HIS A 127 8.67 -5.17 6.34
C HIS A 127 7.48 -4.94 5.42
N THR A 128 7.09 -6.00 4.75
CA THR A 128 5.94 -6.01 3.85
C THR A 128 5.15 -7.29 4.01
N ALA A 129 3.90 -7.26 3.59
CA ALA A 129 3.06 -8.46 3.60
C ALA A 129 3.46 -9.35 2.42
N LEU A 130 3.72 -10.62 2.72
CA LEU A 130 4.04 -11.66 1.74
C LEU A 130 2.79 -12.36 1.25
N GLY A 131 1.87 -12.64 2.16
CA GLY A 131 0.64 -13.37 1.90
C GLY A 131 -0.10 -13.72 3.17
N SER A 132 -1.01 -14.69 3.09
CA SER A 132 -1.75 -15.26 4.22
C SER A 132 -1.26 -16.67 4.51
N ARG A 133 -1.46 -17.14 5.75
CA ARG A 133 -1.15 -18.52 6.16
C ARG A 133 -1.98 -19.58 5.40
N GLU A 134 -3.08 -19.18 4.83
CA GLU A 134 -3.99 -20.05 4.08
C GLU A 134 -3.50 -20.35 2.65
N GLN A 135 -2.52 -19.58 2.16
CA GLN A 135 -1.92 -19.78 0.83
C GLN A 135 -0.90 -20.92 0.86
N GLY A 136 -0.76 -21.58 -0.28
CA GLY A 136 0.24 -22.63 -0.47
C GLY A 136 1.67 -22.12 -0.36
N LEU A 137 2.61 -23.01 -0.09
CA LEU A 137 4.03 -22.68 0.03
C LEU A 137 4.58 -22.13 -1.29
N ASP A 138 4.18 -22.72 -2.41
CA ASP A 138 4.62 -22.30 -3.75
C ASP A 138 4.14 -20.89 -4.08
N ASP A 139 2.90 -20.55 -3.74
CA ASP A 139 2.33 -19.22 -3.89
C ASP A 139 3.09 -18.17 -3.08
N LEU A 140 3.40 -18.51 -1.83
CA LEU A 140 4.19 -17.63 -0.97
C LEU A 140 5.62 -17.44 -1.48
N THR A 141 6.20 -18.50 -2.06
CA THR A 141 7.53 -18.44 -2.67
C THR A 141 7.54 -17.54 -3.90
N LEU A 142 6.54 -17.66 -4.78
CA LEU A 142 6.38 -16.78 -5.94
C LEU A 142 6.24 -15.31 -5.52
N ASN A 143 5.43 -15.05 -4.51
CA ASN A 143 5.27 -13.71 -3.96
C ASN A 143 6.58 -13.18 -3.35
N ALA A 144 7.32 -14.02 -2.63
CA ALA A 144 8.62 -13.66 -2.05
C ALA A 144 9.62 -13.29 -3.13
N MET A 145 9.70 -14.08 -4.20
CA MET A 145 10.57 -13.83 -5.33
C MET A 145 10.22 -12.53 -6.06
N ALA A 146 8.93 -12.25 -6.26
CA ALA A 146 8.48 -11.00 -6.87
C ALA A 146 8.90 -9.77 -6.04
N ILE A 147 8.71 -9.82 -4.72
CA ILE A 147 9.14 -8.76 -3.81
C ILE A 147 10.66 -8.62 -3.83
N TRP A 148 11.38 -9.73 -3.74
CA TRP A 148 12.83 -9.76 -3.73
C TRP A 148 13.42 -9.12 -5.00
N ASN A 149 12.99 -9.55 -6.17
CA ASN A 149 13.47 -9.03 -7.45
C ASN A 149 13.19 -7.52 -7.58
N ARG A 150 12.02 -7.06 -7.11
CA ARG A 150 11.68 -5.64 -7.15
C ARG A 150 12.58 -4.82 -6.23
N VAL A 151 12.84 -5.32 -5.02
CA VAL A 151 13.72 -4.65 -4.05
C VAL A 151 15.16 -4.63 -4.54
N MET A 152 15.65 -5.74 -5.11
CA MET A 152 17.00 -5.81 -5.67
C MET A 152 17.20 -4.84 -6.82
N GLY A 153 16.27 -4.77 -7.73
CA GLY A 153 16.33 -3.84 -8.87
C GLY A 153 16.31 -2.36 -8.46
N ARG A 154 15.89 -2.04 -7.23
CA ARG A 154 15.87 -0.67 -6.71
C ARG A 154 17.16 -0.30 -5.97
N LEU A 155 17.85 -1.26 -5.40
CA LEU A 155 19.06 -1.03 -4.62
C LEU A 155 20.31 -0.99 -5.52
N GLU A 156 21.12 0.07 -5.39
CA GLU A 156 22.32 0.27 -6.22
C GLU A 156 23.35 -0.87 -6.13
N ARG A 157 23.50 -1.46 -4.93
CA ARG A 157 24.44 -2.56 -4.68
C ARG A 157 23.76 -3.93 -4.58
N GLY A 158 22.49 -4.03 -4.99
CA GLY A 158 21.73 -5.27 -4.95
C GLY A 158 21.78 -5.95 -3.57
N THR A 159 22.21 -7.20 -3.55
CA THR A 159 22.33 -8.03 -2.33
C THR A 159 23.26 -7.46 -1.27
N GLY A 160 24.33 -6.75 -1.68
CA GLY A 160 25.28 -6.11 -0.75
C GLY A 160 24.67 -5.03 0.16
N ASN A 161 23.51 -4.49 -0.19
CA ASN A 161 22.77 -3.54 0.65
C ASN A 161 21.84 -4.21 1.67
N ILE A 162 21.63 -5.53 1.60
CA ILE A 162 20.75 -6.25 2.50
C ILE A 162 21.59 -7.10 3.46
N ARG A 163 21.50 -6.81 4.74
CA ARG A 163 22.24 -7.56 5.78
C ARG A 163 21.58 -8.90 6.09
N SER A 164 20.26 -8.97 6.14
CA SER A 164 19.52 -10.17 6.49
C SER A 164 18.06 -10.04 6.09
N CYS A 165 17.45 -11.17 5.75
CA CYS A 165 16.03 -11.29 5.46
C CYS A 165 15.40 -12.29 6.44
N TYR A 166 14.18 -11.99 6.88
CA TYR A 166 13.43 -12.84 7.81
C TYR A 166 11.99 -12.96 7.36
N VAL A 167 11.44 -14.15 7.50
CA VAL A 167 10.02 -14.42 7.31
C VAL A 167 9.41 -14.79 8.65
N LYS A 168 8.23 -14.24 8.95
CA LYS A 168 7.48 -14.55 10.18
C LYS A 168 5.98 -14.41 9.96
N THR A 169 5.21 -15.11 10.72
CA THR A 169 3.78 -14.82 10.89
C THR A 169 3.61 -13.64 11.88
N SER A 170 2.45 -12.98 11.89
CA SER A 170 2.21 -11.78 12.71
C SER A 170 2.57 -11.97 14.19
N MET A 171 2.24 -13.13 14.76
CA MET A 171 2.49 -13.48 16.18
C MET A 171 3.48 -14.63 16.35
N GLY A 172 4.10 -15.11 15.27
CA GLY A 172 5.02 -16.24 15.32
C GLY A 172 6.49 -15.84 15.42
N PRO A 173 7.37 -16.84 15.60
CA PRO A 173 8.81 -16.63 15.57
C PRO A 173 9.29 -16.16 14.21
N SER A 174 10.47 -15.55 14.19
CA SER A 174 11.13 -15.11 12.95
C SER A 174 12.12 -16.15 12.47
N TYR A 175 12.04 -16.52 11.21
CA TYR A 175 12.98 -17.44 10.57
C TYR A 175 13.85 -16.66 9.59
N LYS A 176 15.16 -16.85 9.69
CA LYS A 176 16.10 -16.26 8.76
C LYS A 176 16.00 -16.99 7.42
N VAL A 177 15.90 -16.22 6.36
CA VAL A 177 15.92 -16.73 4.99
C VAL A 177 17.33 -16.56 4.45
N GLU A 178 17.94 -17.65 3.99
CA GLU A 178 19.19 -17.61 3.26
C GLU A 178 18.88 -17.17 1.83
N VAL A 179 19.48 -16.09 1.46
CA VAL A 179 19.33 -15.56 0.10
C VAL A 179 20.45 -16.18 -0.72
N ILE A 180 20.08 -17.06 -1.60
CA ILE A 180 21.01 -17.63 -2.59
C ILE A 180 21.28 -16.51 -3.60
N THR A 181 22.52 -16.04 -3.61
CA THR A 181 23.05 -15.07 -4.59
C THR A 181 23.35 -15.74 -5.92
#